data_114a2e3371314372adc9d237610280c5
#
_entry.id   114a2e3371314372adc9d237610280c5
#
_cell.length_a   1.000
_cell.length_b   1.000
_cell.length_c   1.000
_cell.angle_alpha   90.00
_cell.angle_beta   90.00
_cell.angle_gamma   90.00
#
_symmetry.space_group_name_H-M   'P 1'
#
loop_
_entity.id
_entity.type
_entity.pdbx_description
1 polymer ?
#
loop_
_entity_poly.entity_id
_entity_poly.type
_entity_poly.pdbx_seq_one_letter_code
_entity_poly.pdbx_strand_id
1 'polypeptide(L)'
;MKFPKILFRSAPSSVLYLPEIDGLRSLAILAVVLFHSSGYFYVKNLERGMYTATESAGDELIRWVLSHGFLGVQLFFAISGFVLALPFARRARAGESPPDYRSYILRRVTRIEPPYVIALCFYAAASLFLAPESFRPIQYMAGLCYARNAFFDDGTWLFYVSWSLEIEIQFYLIAPLLSLIFRLTSPILRRGTLAVAIVAAGFYAATYRLSGVEPMPLGGPLQHGWWLGPELAFFLIGMLVADIASTVHSKSSDKLVSFCWDVAWVAGLLLVLSSYRMLEHSAAGITALLVGLFLVMLGTLRSKWVRGALARPIPSMVGGACYTIYLFHPLPLAFCGKLLLPLTGNRYGWDMLLVAIPMGIAVTVSLLLLFPLVERPFMNRHWPQELVLAIRERALGRVIRLIRGQDQAIANRPTASR
;
A
#
# COMPACT_ATOMS: atom_id res chain seq x y z
N MET A 1 20.48 -14.58 -10.69
CA MET A 1 19.24 -14.80 -11.49
C MET A 1 18.84 -13.50 -12.16
N LYS A 2 18.56 -13.50 -13.47
CA LYS A 2 18.01 -12.35 -14.20
C LYS A 2 16.48 -12.49 -14.20
N PHE A 3 15.80 -11.66 -13.44
CA PHE A 3 14.33 -11.64 -13.43
C PHE A 3 13.78 -10.94 -14.67
N PRO A 4 12.61 -11.34 -15.19
CA PRO A 4 11.95 -10.67 -16.30
C PRO A 4 11.68 -9.20 -15.99
N LYS A 5 12.04 -8.30 -16.89
CA LYS A 5 11.81 -6.84 -16.72
C LYS A 5 10.33 -6.47 -16.51
N ILE A 6 9.42 -7.33 -16.96
CA ILE A 6 7.97 -7.14 -16.83
C ILE A 6 7.49 -7.14 -15.35
N LEU A 7 8.24 -7.78 -14.45
CA LEU A 7 7.92 -7.84 -13.03
C LEU A 7 8.42 -6.60 -12.25
N PHE A 8 9.15 -5.70 -12.90
CA PHE A 8 9.61 -4.47 -12.28
C PHE A 8 8.74 -3.28 -12.66
N ARG A 9 8.63 -2.37 -11.73
CA ARG A 9 7.94 -1.10 -11.92
C ARG A 9 8.58 -0.30 -13.06
N SER A 10 7.75 0.20 -13.97
CA SER A 10 8.19 1.17 -14.99
C SER A 10 8.38 2.53 -14.32
N ALA A 11 9.63 2.99 -14.21
CA ALA A 11 9.91 4.37 -13.80
C ALA A 11 10.10 5.24 -15.03
N PRO A 12 9.34 6.34 -15.19
CA PRO A 12 9.64 7.33 -16.22
C PRO A 12 11.05 7.89 -16.02
N SER A 13 11.80 8.09 -17.10
CA SER A 13 13.18 8.62 -17.08
C SER A 13 13.32 9.99 -16.39
N SER A 14 12.22 10.74 -16.28
CA SER A 14 12.15 12.07 -15.64
C SER A 14 11.92 12.03 -14.12
N VAL A 15 11.67 10.86 -13.52
CA VAL A 15 11.40 10.73 -12.07
C VAL A 15 12.56 10.02 -11.42
N LEU A 16 13.08 10.60 -10.33
CA LEU A 16 14.10 9.92 -9.53
C LEU A 16 13.53 8.63 -8.96
N TYR A 17 13.99 7.52 -9.49
CA TYR A 17 13.67 6.20 -9.00
C TYR A 17 14.57 5.84 -7.80
N LEU A 18 13.97 5.48 -6.68
CA LEU A 18 14.62 5.08 -5.45
C LEU A 18 14.24 3.61 -5.16
N PRO A 19 15.04 2.64 -5.63
CA PRO A 19 14.73 1.23 -5.47
C PRO A 19 14.65 0.80 -4.00
N GLU A 20 15.38 1.46 -3.10
CA GLU A 20 15.30 1.27 -1.65
C GLU A 20 13.93 1.60 -1.06
N ILE A 21 13.19 2.54 -1.65
CA ILE A 21 11.82 2.86 -1.24
C ILE A 21 10.85 1.76 -1.68
N ASP A 22 11.05 1.17 -2.86
CA ASP A 22 10.27 0.00 -3.25
C ASP A 22 10.65 -1.20 -2.35
N GLY A 23 11.92 -1.38 -1.98
CA GLY A 23 12.32 -2.36 -0.97
C GLY A 23 11.65 -2.14 0.39
N LEU A 24 11.51 -0.88 0.83
CA LEU A 24 10.79 -0.58 2.06
C LEU A 24 9.29 -0.90 1.96
N ARG A 25 8.67 -0.66 0.79
CA ARG A 25 7.30 -1.11 0.51
C ARG A 25 7.17 -2.63 0.56
N SER A 26 8.21 -3.37 0.15
CA SER A 26 8.18 -4.84 0.25
C SER A 26 8.09 -5.32 1.69
N LEU A 27 8.81 -4.69 2.62
CA LEU A 27 8.68 -5.00 4.05
C LEU A 27 7.27 -4.70 4.56
N ALA A 28 6.71 -3.54 4.18
CA ALA A 28 5.37 -3.15 4.59
C ALA A 28 4.29 -4.12 4.08
N ILE A 29 4.32 -4.49 2.79
CA ILE A 29 3.31 -5.39 2.23
C ILE A 29 3.44 -6.82 2.76
N LEU A 30 4.67 -7.33 2.93
CA LEU A 30 4.87 -8.65 3.52
C LEU A 30 4.37 -8.69 4.96
N ALA A 31 4.64 -7.66 5.77
CA ALA A 31 4.11 -7.55 7.12
C ALA A 31 2.57 -7.62 7.14
N VAL A 32 1.90 -6.85 6.27
CA VAL A 32 0.42 -6.85 6.14
C VAL A 32 -0.11 -8.22 5.72
N VAL A 33 0.49 -8.84 4.70
CA VAL A 33 0.03 -10.16 4.22
C VAL A 33 0.20 -11.23 5.28
N LEU A 34 1.34 -11.24 5.99
CA LEU A 34 1.61 -12.19 7.07
C LEU A 34 0.67 -11.96 8.27
N PHE A 35 0.36 -10.71 8.59
CA PHE A 35 -0.65 -10.37 9.60
C PHE A 35 -2.02 -10.95 9.27
N HIS A 36 -2.51 -10.76 8.03
CA HIS A 36 -3.80 -11.30 7.62
C HIS A 36 -3.79 -12.83 7.50
N SER A 37 -2.67 -13.41 7.03
CA SER A 37 -2.50 -14.87 6.95
C SER A 37 -2.54 -15.51 8.34
N SER A 38 -1.75 -15.00 9.27
CA SER A 38 -1.72 -15.52 10.65
C SER A 38 -3.03 -15.28 11.38
N GLY A 39 -3.63 -14.10 11.20
CA GLY A 39 -4.91 -13.74 11.79
C GLY A 39 -6.05 -14.66 11.35
N TYR A 40 -6.07 -15.08 10.10
CA TYR A 40 -7.05 -16.05 9.62
C TYR A 40 -7.01 -17.35 10.42
N PHE A 41 -5.83 -17.96 10.55
CA PHE A 41 -5.68 -19.21 11.29
C PHE A 41 -5.90 -19.04 12.79
N TYR A 42 -5.45 -17.92 13.37
CA TYR A 42 -5.67 -17.63 14.77
C TYR A 42 -7.16 -17.58 15.12
N VAL A 43 -7.94 -16.77 14.38
CA VAL A 43 -9.38 -16.63 14.62
C VAL A 43 -10.10 -17.95 14.40
N LYS A 44 -9.83 -18.63 13.28
CA LYS A 44 -10.52 -19.89 12.94
C LYS A 44 -10.19 -21.04 13.90
N ASN A 45 -8.97 -21.15 14.40
CA ASN A 45 -8.63 -22.17 15.38
C ASN A 45 -9.12 -21.82 16.79
N LEU A 46 -9.21 -20.52 17.13
CA LEU A 46 -9.85 -20.08 18.36
C LEU A 46 -11.35 -20.45 18.36
N GLU A 47 -12.08 -20.21 17.27
CA GLU A 47 -13.48 -20.62 17.08
C GLU A 47 -13.66 -22.15 17.21
N ARG A 48 -12.64 -22.95 16.83
CA ARG A 48 -12.63 -24.40 16.95
C ARG A 48 -12.21 -24.93 18.34
N GLY A 49 -11.86 -24.02 19.26
CA GLY A 49 -11.34 -24.38 20.59
C GLY A 49 -9.95 -25.03 20.56
N MET A 50 -9.19 -24.87 19.49
CA MET A 50 -7.89 -25.52 19.30
C MET A 50 -6.75 -24.79 20.02
N TYR A 51 -6.83 -23.47 20.16
CA TYR A 51 -5.83 -22.67 20.88
C TYR A 51 -6.31 -22.43 22.30
N THR A 52 -5.78 -23.23 23.25
CA THR A 52 -6.02 -23.05 24.70
C THR A 52 -4.89 -22.23 25.33
N ALA A 53 -5.14 -21.69 26.51
CA ALA A 53 -4.36 -20.63 27.17
C ALA A 53 -2.89 -20.95 27.54
N THR A 54 -2.37 -22.15 27.29
CA THR A 54 -0.98 -22.54 27.59
C THR A 54 -0.09 -22.43 26.36
N GLU A 55 0.18 -21.19 25.90
CA GLU A 55 1.16 -20.94 24.84
C GLU A 55 2.58 -20.94 25.43
N SER A 56 3.53 -21.48 24.69
CA SER A 56 4.96 -21.37 25.03
C SER A 56 5.45 -19.94 24.83
N ALA A 57 6.56 -19.56 25.48
CA ALA A 57 7.20 -18.26 25.24
C ALA A 57 7.55 -18.04 23.75
N GLY A 58 7.85 -19.13 23.02
CA GLY A 58 8.07 -19.08 21.56
C GLY A 58 6.81 -18.72 20.78
N ASP A 59 5.66 -19.29 21.18
CA ASP A 59 4.36 -18.99 20.56
C ASP A 59 3.96 -17.53 20.80
N GLU A 60 4.20 -17.02 22.01
CA GLU A 60 3.98 -15.61 22.34
C GLU A 60 4.84 -14.68 21.48
N LEU A 61 6.12 -15.00 21.28
CA LEU A 61 7.01 -14.21 20.43
C LEU A 61 6.53 -14.19 18.98
N ILE A 62 6.18 -15.35 18.43
CA ILE A 62 5.65 -15.47 17.07
C ILE A 62 4.36 -14.67 16.92
N ARG A 63 3.44 -14.81 17.85
CA ARG A 63 2.19 -14.04 17.87
C ARG A 63 2.46 -12.55 17.96
N TRP A 64 3.37 -12.15 18.84
CA TRP A 64 3.76 -10.75 18.99
C TRP A 64 4.33 -10.17 17.69
N VAL A 65 5.25 -10.86 17.01
CA VAL A 65 5.82 -10.39 15.74
C VAL A 65 4.75 -10.30 14.65
N LEU A 66 3.93 -11.34 14.47
CA LEU A 66 2.95 -11.40 13.39
C LEU A 66 1.79 -10.41 13.60
N SER A 67 1.36 -10.20 14.85
CA SER A 67 0.32 -9.22 15.16
C SER A 67 0.72 -7.78 14.85
N HIS A 68 2.02 -7.46 14.84
CA HIS A 68 2.50 -6.13 14.48
C HIS A 68 2.52 -5.86 12.97
N GLY A 69 2.22 -6.86 12.14
CA GLY A 69 2.23 -6.71 10.69
C GLY A 69 1.25 -5.66 10.17
N PHE A 70 0.17 -5.32 10.90
CA PHE A 70 -0.74 -4.24 10.52
C PHE A 70 -0.04 -2.88 10.49
N LEU A 71 1.03 -2.66 11.27
CA LEU A 71 1.84 -1.43 11.26
C LEU A 71 2.53 -1.18 9.89
N GLY A 72 2.53 -2.18 9.02
CA GLY A 72 2.90 -1.99 7.61
C GLY A 72 2.05 -0.95 6.90
N VAL A 73 0.78 -0.74 7.31
CA VAL A 73 -0.09 0.31 6.74
C VAL A 73 0.40 1.70 7.14
N GLN A 74 0.79 1.92 8.40
CA GLN A 74 1.36 3.19 8.86
C GLN A 74 2.68 3.49 8.15
N LEU A 75 3.49 2.48 7.87
CA LEU A 75 4.69 2.62 7.05
C LEU A 75 4.32 3.01 5.61
N PHE A 76 3.25 2.45 5.01
CA PHE A 76 2.75 2.90 3.70
C PHE A 76 2.33 4.36 3.71
N PHE A 77 1.65 4.84 4.74
CA PHE A 77 1.29 6.25 4.87
C PHE A 77 2.53 7.15 4.94
N ALA A 78 3.56 6.76 5.70
CA ALA A 78 4.82 7.49 5.73
C ALA A 78 5.54 7.50 4.37
N ILE A 79 5.58 6.37 3.67
CA ILE A 79 6.12 6.28 2.31
C ILE A 79 5.32 7.16 1.33
N SER A 80 3.98 7.16 1.43
CA SER A 80 3.13 8.00 0.59
C SER A 80 3.38 9.49 0.85
N GLY A 81 3.46 9.90 2.11
CA GLY A 81 3.86 11.26 2.48
C GLY A 81 5.20 11.67 1.88
N PHE A 82 6.21 10.80 1.95
CA PHE A 82 7.53 11.02 1.37
C PHE A 82 7.50 11.17 -0.16
N VAL A 83 6.91 10.19 -0.84
CA VAL A 83 6.91 10.14 -2.32
C VAL A 83 6.10 11.27 -2.94
N LEU A 84 5.03 11.70 -2.26
CA LEU A 84 4.21 12.81 -2.72
C LEU A 84 4.88 14.16 -2.48
N ALA A 85 5.52 14.35 -1.32
CA ALA A 85 6.14 15.60 -0.93
C ALA A 85 7.48 15.87 -1.63
N LEU A 86 8.25 14.81 -1.95
CA LEU A 86 9.61 14.93 -2.49
C LEU A 86 9.72 15.81 -3.76
N PRO A 87 8.80 15.69 -4.76
CA PRO A 87 8.82 16.57 -5.92
C PRO A 87 8.61 18.04 -5.57
N PHE A 88 7.71 18.35 -4.63
CA PHE A 88 7.46 19.72 -4.16
C PHE A 88 8.66 20.29 -3.42
N ALA A 89 9.24 19.51 -2.50
CA ALA A 89 10.42 19.92 -1.74
C ALA A 89 11.62 20.20 -2.66
N ARG A 90 11.84 19.39 -3.70
CA ARG A 90 12.94 19.58 -4.66
C ARG A 90 12.74 20.80 -5.54
N ARG A 91 11.53 21.00 -6.08
CA ARG A 91 11.23 22.16 -6.91
C ARG A 91 11.33 23.47 -6.13
N ALA A 92 10.82 23.49 -4.90
CA ALA A 92 10.97 24.67 -4.04
C ALA A 92 12.44 25.03 -3.79
N ARG A 93 13.33 24.03 -3.68
CA ARG A 93 14.79 24.27 -3.52
C ARG A 93 15.46 24.73 -4.80
N ALA A 94 14.98 24.27 -5.96
CA ALA A 94 15.46 24.72 -7.25
C ALA A 94 14.92 26.12 -7.63
N GLY A 95 14.09 26.75 -6.78
CA GLY A 95 13.42 28.02 -7.09
C GLY A 95 12.34 27.87 -8.16
N GLU A 96 11.90 26.62 -8.42
CA GLU A 96 10.88 26.34 -9.43
C GLU A 96 9.47 26.46 -8.86
N SER A 97 8.50 26.78 -9.72
CA SER A 97 7.08 26.73 -9.35
C SER A 97 6.64 25.31 -8.95
N PRO A 98 5.71 25.17 -7.99
CA PRO A 98 5.18 23.86 -7.62
C PRO A 98 4.53 23.15 -8.82
N PRO A 99 4.39 21.83 -8.78
CA PRO A 99 3.63 21.10 -9.79
C PRO A 99 2.20 21.66 -9.88
N ASP A 100 1.68 21.81 -11.10
CA ASP A 100 0.28 22.17 -11.32
C ASP A 100 -0.65 21.14 -10.67
N TYR A 101 -1.67 21.62 -9.92
CA TYR A 101 -2.60 20.78 -9.16
C TYR A 101 -3.34 19.79 -10.04
N ARG A 102 -3.86 20.25 -11.20
CA ARG A 102 -4.57 19.38 -12.14
C ARG A 102 -3.68 18.25 -12.65
N SER A 103 -2.46 18.61 -13.08
CA SER A 103 -1.49 17.61 -13.54
C SER A 103 -1.04 16.66 -12.44
N TYR A 104 -0.97 17.14 -11.20
CA TYR A 104 -0.67 16.30 -10.03
C TYR A 104 -1.79 15.26 -9.79
N ILE A 105 -3.06 15.70 -9.70
CA ILE A 105 -4.22 14.83 -9.46
C ILE A 105 -4.38 13.83 -10.62
N LEU A 106 -4.34 14.29 -11.88
CA LEU A 106 -4.48 13.40 -13.04
C LEU A 106 -3.46 12.27 -13.04
N ARG A 107 -2.19 12.56 -12.69
CA ARG A 107 -1.16 11.53 -12.60
C ARG A 107 -1.44 10.48 -11.51
N ARG A 108 -2.19 10.83 -10.46
CA ARG A 108 -2.56 9.89 -9.40
C ARG A 108 -3.77 9.06 -9.81
N VAL A 109 -4.83 9.74 -10.25
CA VAL A 109 -6.07 9.08 -10.69
C VAL A 109 -5.76 8.08 -11.82
N THR A 110 -5.08 8.50 -12.89
CA THR A 110 -4.78 7.61 -14.02
C THR A 110 -3.94 6.38 -13.64
N ARG A 111 -3.22 6.41 -12.54
CA ARG A 111 -2.37 5.30 -12.10
C ARG A 111 -3.07 4.39 -11.08
N ILE A 112 -3.83 4.96 -10.14
CA ILE A 112 -4.33 4.24 -8.97
C ILE A 112 -5.76 3.75 -9.22
N GLU A 113 -6.57 4.56 -9.89
CA GLU A 113 -7.98 4.27 -10.13
C GLU A 113 -8.22 2.97 -10.92
N PRO A 114 -7.56 2.69 -12.05
CA PRO A 114 -7.88 1.51 -12.82
C PRO A 114 -7.65 0.19 -12.07
N PRO A 115 -6.52 -0.05 -11.39
CA PRO A 115 -6.35 -1.25 -10.58
C PRO A 115 -7.35 -1.34 -9.41
N TYR A 116 -7.72 -0.20 -8.81
CA TYR A 116 -8.71 -0.14 -7.74
C TYR A 116 -10.10 -0.56 -8.25
N VAL A 117 -10.55 0.00 -9.38
CA VAL A 117 -11.84 -0.35 -9.99
C VAL A 117 -11.87 -1.83 -10.39
N ILE A 118 -10.77 -2.36 -10.95
CA ILE A 118 -10.66 -3.79 -11.25
C ILE A 118 -10.84 -4.63 -9.99
N ALA A 119 -10.16 -4.26 -8.89
CA ALA A 119 -10.32 -4.94 -7.60
C ALA A 119 -11.76 -4.82 -7.08
N LEU A 120 -12.35 -3.64 -7.11
CA LEU A 120 -13.71 -3.40 -6.64
C LEU A 120 -14.74 -4.25 -7.41
N CYS A 121 -14.62 -4.32 -8.75
CA CYS A 121 -15.44 -5.18 -9.59
C CYS A 121 -15.23 -6.67 -9.28
N PHE A 122 -13.97 -7.07 -9.04
CA PHE A 122 -13.63 -8.44 -8.63
C PHE A 122 -14.30 -8.82 -7.31
N TYR A 123 -14.22 -7.94 -6.30
CA TYR A 123 -14.87 -8.17 -5.00
C TYR A 123 -16.39 -8.10 -5.08
N ALA A 124 -16.95 -7.25 -5.93
CA ALA A 124 -18.40 -7.22 -6.19
C ALA A 124 -18.88 -8.56 -6.78
N ALA A 125 -18.18 -9.07 -7.79
CA ALA A 125 -18.47 -10.37 -8.35
C ALA A 125 -18.30 -11.49 -7.31
N ALA A 126 -17.19 -11.47 -6.56
CA ALA A 126 -16.96 -12.45 -5.49
C ALA A 126 -18.08 -12.43 -4.43
N SER A 127 -18.56 -11.25 -4.02
CA SER A 127 -19.68 -11.14 -3.08
C SER A 127 -20.97 -11.74 -3.63
N LEU A 128 -21.27 -11.51 -4.91
CA LEU A 128 -22.46 -12.09 -5.55
C LEU A 128 -22.45 -13.62 -5.56
N PHE A 129 -21.27 -14.24 -5.69
CA PHE A 129 -21.12 -15.70 -5.76
C PHE A 129 -20.91 -16.37 -4.40
N LEU A 130 -20.18 -15.71 -3.48
CA LEU A 130 -19.75 -16.31 -2.22
C LEU A 130 -20.63 -15.94 -1.02
N ALA A 131 -21.28 -14.76 -1.07
CA ALA A 131 -22.10 -14.22 0.01
C ALA A 131 -23.22 -13.32 -0.56
N PRO A 132 -24.13 -13.85 -1.39
CA PRO A 132 -25.16 -13.05 -2.09
C PRO A 132 -26.07 -12.28 -1.11
N GLU A 133 -26.32 -12.84 0.07
CA GLU A 133 -27.12 -12.23 1.12
C GLU A 133 -26.45 -10.98 1.73
N SER A 134 -25.13 -10.88 1.63
CA SER A 134 -24.34 -9.75 2.12
C SER A 134 -24.06 -8.71 1.03
N PHE A 135 -24.40 -9.00 -0.22
CA PHE A 135 -24.15 -8.05 -1.32
C PHE A 135 -25.05 -6.82 -1.21
N ARG A 136 -24.41 -5.66 -1.16
CA ARG A 136 -25.06 -4.34 -1.09
C ARG A 136 -24.52 -3.43 -2.20
N PRO A 137 -25.21 -3.25 -3.33
CA PRO A 137 -24.73 -2.44 -4.46
C PRO A 137 -24.33 -1.01 -4.05
N ILE A 138 -25.06 -0.41 -3.10
CA ILE A 138 -24.78 0.94 -2.62
C ILE A 138 -23.38 1.07 -1.97
N GLN A 139 -22.87 0.01 -1.31
CA GLN A 139 -21.54 0.01 -0.72
C GLN A 139 -20.45 0.01 -1.81
N TYR A 140 -20.67 -0.71 -2.93
CA TYR A 140 -19.75 -0.69 -4.07
C TYR A 140 -19.77 0.65 -4.79
N MET A 141 -20.93 1.30 -4.89
CA MET A 141 -21.04 2.68 -5.40
C MET A 141 -20.31 3.68 -4.49
N ALA A 142 -20.48 3.57 -3.18
CA ALA A 142 -19.72 4.37 -2.22
C ALA A 142 -18.21 4.09 -2.30
N GLY A 143 -17.82 2.83 -2.50
CA GLY A 143 -16.45 2.40 -2.74
C GLY A 143 -15.82 3.08 -3.96
N LEU A 144 -16.54 3.20 -5.07
CA LEU A 144 -16.08 3.96 -6.26
C LEU A 144 -15.77 5.43 -5.94
N CYS A 145 -16.45 5.99 -4.94
CA CYS A 145 -16.22 7.36 -4.47
C CYS A 145 -15.23 7.46 -3.31
N TYR A 146 -14.57 6.36 -2.91
CA TYR A 146 -13.71 6.30 -1.72
C TYR A 146 -14.39 6.79 -0.44
N ALA A 147 -15.66 6.47 -0.28
CA ALA A 147 -16.51 6.97 0.81
C ALA A 147 -17.26 5.84 1.55
N ARG A 148 -16.95 4.57 1.23
CA ARG A 148 -17.65 3.41 1.84
C ARG A 148 -17.49 3.41 3.37
N ASN A 149 -16.27 3.56 3.86
CA ASN A 149 -16.01 3.51 5.30
C ASN A 149 -16.50 4.77 6.05
N ALA A 150 -16.81 5.85 5.32
CA ALA A 150 -17.44 7.03 5.91
C ALA A 150 -18.94 6.86 6.19
N PHE A 151 -19.64 6.00 5.41
CA PHE A 151 -21.08 5.87 5.46
C PHE A 151 -21.60 4.50 5.89
N PHE A 152 -20.77 3.46 5.88
CA PHE A 152 -21.19 2.11 6.20
C PHE A 152 -20.24 1.47 7.22
N ASP A 153 -20.81 0.87 8.25
CA ASP A 153 -20.11 0.22 9.36
C ASP A 153 -20.64 -1.20 9.57
N ASP A 154 -20.67 -1.99 8.51
CA ASP A 154 -21.04 -3.40 8.61
C ASP A 154 -19.85 -4.31 8.31
N GLY A 155 -19.67 -5.34 9.10
CA GLY A 155 -18.59 -6.33 8.96
C GLY A 155 -18.72 -7.23 7.72
N THR A 156 -19.65 -6.95 6.80
CA THR A 156 -19.94 -7.81 5.65
C THR A 156 -19.12 -7.50 4.40
N TRP A 157 -18.26 -6.46 4.47
CA TRP A 157 -17.48 -5.96 3.35
C TRP A 157 -16.28 -6.86 3.03
N LEU A 158 -16.32 -7.62 1.94
CA LEU A 158 -15.22 -8.48 1.53
C LEU A 158 -13.94 -7.71 1.14
N PHE A 159 -14.08 -6.48 0.66
CA PHE A 159 -12.95 -5.62 0.30
C PHE A 159 -12.51 -4.75 1.49
N TYR A 160 -12.40 -5.34 2.66
CA TYR A 160 -12.14 -4.63 3.91
C TYR A 160 -10.84 -3.82 3.92
N VAL A 161 -9.82 -4.21 3.15
CA VAL A 161 -8.55 -3.47 3.06
C VAL A 161 -8.67 -2.11 2.36
N SER A 162 -9.81 -1.79 1.74
CA SER A 162 -10.03 -0.52 1.03
C SER A 162 -10.00 0.71 1.94
N TRP A 163 -10.20 0.55 3.25
CA TRP A 163 -10.22 1.66 4.20
C TRP A 163 -8.97 2.55 4.15
N SER A 164 -7.78 1.95 4.02
CA SER A 164 -6.54 2.71 3.99
C SER A 164 -6.38 3.50 2.69
N LEU A 165 -6.97 3.02 1.59
CA LEU A 165 -6.98 3.74 0.31
C LEU A 165 -7.91 4.96 0.37
N GLU A 166 -9.03 4.87 1.08
CA GLU A 166 -9.89 6.04 1.32
C GLU A 166 -9.14 7.13 2.08
N ILE A 167 -8.35 6.77 3.09
CA ILE A 167 -7.47 7.70 3.81
C ILE A 167 -6.38 8.26 2.89
N GLU A 168 -5.78 7.41 2.08
CA GLU A 168 -4.70 7.82 1.16
C GLU A 168 -5.21 8.83 0.12
N ILE A 169 -6.41 8.65 -0.43
CA ILE A 169 -7.04 9.60 -1.35
C ILE A 169 -7.32 10.94 -0.66
N GLN A 170 -7.82 10.94 0.58
CA GLN A 170 -7.99 12.16 1.37
C GLN A 170 -6.66 12.93 1.49
N PHE A 171 -5.56 12.22 1.76
CA PHE A 171 -4.24 12.84 1.80
C PHE A 171 -3.81 13.37 0.43
N TYR A 172 -4.08 12.66 -0.66
CA TYR A 172 -3.73 13.14 -2.01
C TYR A 172 -4.39 14.48 -2.35
N LEU A 173 -5.61 14.70 -1.90
CA LEU A 173 -6.33 15.96 -2.13
C LEU A 173 -5.69 17.12 -1.39
N ILE A 174 -5.20 16.93 -0.16
CA ILE A 174 -4.62 18.00 0.65
C ILE A 174 -3.10 18.11 0.57
N ALA A 175 -2.40 17.10 0.04
CA ALA A 175 -0.94 17.09 -0.02
C ALA A 175 -0.33 18.31 -0.74
N PRO A 176 -0.90 18.84 -1.86
CA PRO A 176 -0.40 20.07 -2.47
C PRO A 176 -0.51 21.29 -1.54
N LEU A 177 -1.59 21.39 -0.75
CA LEU A 177 -1.77 22.45 0.24
C LEU A 177 -0.73 22.33 1.36
N LEU A 178 -0.57 21.14 1.95
CA LEU A 178 0.46 20.88 2.96
C LEU A 178 1.87 21.13 2.42
N SER A 179 2.10 20.89 1.14
CA SER A 179 3.39 21.11 0.49
C SER A 179 3.76 22.59 0.34
N LEU A 180 2.86 23.53 0.63
CA LEU A 180 3.20 24.96 0.70
C LEU A 180 4.25 25.24 1.78
N ILE A 181 4.37 24.39 2.78
CA ILE A 181 5.42 24.47 3.82
C ILE A 181 6.83 24.54 3.21
N PHE A 182 7.06 23.89 2.06
CA PHE A 182 8.36 23.89 1.39
C PHE A 182 8.76 25.25 0.78
N ARG A 183 7.82 26.20 0.69
CA ARG A 183 8.12 27.60 0.29
C ARG A 183 8.86 28.38 1.37
N LEU A 184 8.81 27.94 2.62
CA LEU A 184 9.59 28.55 3.69
C LEU A 184 11.09 28.35 3.40
N THR A 185 11.83 29.45 3.31
CA THR A 185 13.26 29.45 2.97
C THR A 185 14.11 28.90 4.10
N SER A 186 13.77 29.23 5.37
CA SER A 186 14.48 28.76 6.55
C SER A 186 14.23 27.25 6.79
N PRO A 187 15.26 26.41 6.77
CA PRO A 187 15.13 24.99 7.09
C PRO A 187 14.66 24.75 8.53
N ILE A 188 15.08 25.61 9.46
CA ILE A 188 14.71 25.51 10.88
C ILE A 188 13.22 25.75 11.05
N LEU A 189 12.71 26.85 10.46
CA LEU A 189 11.28 27.18 10.55
C LEU A 189 10.43 26.09 9.89
N ARG A 190 10.80 25.64 8.70
CA ARG A 190 10.07 24.62 7.95
C ARG A 190 10.01 23.29 8.69
N ARG A 191 11.15 22.77 9.16
CA ARG A 191 11.23 21.52 9.94
C ARG A 191 10.59 21.64 11.30
N GLY A 192 10.75 22.81 11.95
CA GLY A 192 10.08 23.11 13.22
C GLY A 192 8.55 23.09 13.07
N THR A 193 8.00 23.75 12.04
CA THR A 193 6.56 23.70 11.75
C THR A 193 6.06 22.28 11.47
N LEU A 194 6.81 21.50 10.66
CA LEU A 194 6.47 20.08 10.42
C LEU A 194 6.52 19.28 11.72
N ALA A 195 7.53 19.48 12.57
CA ALA A 195 7.65 18.77 13.84
C ALA A 195 6.47 19.11 14.78
N VAL A 196 6.11 20.38 14.89
CA VAL A 196 4.93 20.81 15.66
C VAL A 196 3.64 20.20 15.11
N ALA A 197 3.47 20.20 13.79
CA ALA A 197 2.31 19.57 13.14
C ALA A 197 2.26 18.05 13.38
N ILE A 198 3.42 17.35 13.36
CA ILE A 198 3.52 15.91 13.67
C ILE A 198 3.13 15.66 15.13
N VAL A 199 3.64 16.48 16.07
CA VAL A 199 3.30 16.34 17.49
C VAL A 199 1.82 16.59 17.72
N ALA A 200 1.25 17.64 17.13
CA ALA A 200 -0.18 17.95 17.24
C ALA A 200 -1.07 16.85 16.66
N ALA A 201 -0.73 16.35 15.45
CA ALA A 201 -1.46 15.26 14.82
C ALA A 201 -1.28 13.94 15.59
N GLY A 202 -0.09 13.67 16.12
CA GLY A 202 0.18 12.52 16.99
C GLY A 202 -0.58 12.56 18.30
N PHE A 203 -0.66 13.73 18.93
CA PHE A 203 -1.50 13.93 20.12
C PHE A 203 -2.98 13.71 19.82
N TYR A 204 -3.46 14.25 18.70
CA TYR A 204 -4.82 14.00 18.23
C TYR A 204 -5.06 12.51 17.99
N ALA A 205 -4.15 11.80 17.31
CA ALA A 205 -4.24 10.36 17.09
C ALA A 205 -4.27 9.57 18.42
N ALA A 206 -3.47 9.97 19.40
CA ALA A 206 -3.46 9.35 20.73
C ALA A 206 -4.80 9.55 21.46
N THR A 207 -5.30 10.78 21.54
CA THR A 207 -6.58 11.08 22.20
C THR A 207 -7.76 10.39 21.51
N TYR A 208 -7.74 10.34 20.18
CA TYR A 208 -8.75 9.66 19.39
C TYR A 208 -8.79 8.15 19.72
N ARG A 209 -7.64 7.49 19.78
CA ARG A 209 -7.55 6.06 20.13
C ARG A 209 -7.92 5.79 21.59
N LEU A 210 -7.52 6.67 22.52
CA LEU A 210 -7.85 6.54 23.94
C LEU A 210 -9.34 6.83 24.26
N SER A 211 -10.07 7.47 23.36
CA SER A 211 -11.51 7.74 23.54
C SER A 211 -12.41 6.51 23.35
N GLY A 212 -11.85 5.32 23.17
CA GLY A 212 -12.60 4.08 23.02
C GLY A 212 -13.18 3.85 21.63
N VAL A 213 -12.83 4.69 20.65
CA VAL A 213 -13.05 4.43 19.23
C VAL A 213 -12.00 3.38 18.83
N GLU A 214 -12.33 2.13 18.99
CA GLU A 214 -11.39 1.03 18.81
C GLU A 214 -10.78 1.00 17.40
N PRO A 215 -9.44 0.97 17.29
CA PRO A 215 -8.81 0.46 16.08
C PRO A 215 -9.03 -1.04 16.06
N MET A 216 -9.56 -1.55 14.97
CA MET A 216 -9.99 -2.92 14.74
C MET A 216 -9.14 -4.01 15.42
N PRO A 217 -9.72 -4.86 16.28
CA PRO A 217 -9.27 -6.24 16.40
C PRO A 217 -9.68 -7.00 15.13
N LEU A 218 -8.88 -7.99 14.73
CA LEU A 218 -9.21 -8.92 13.66
C LEU A 218 -10.64 -9.46 13.87
N GLY A 219 -11.60 -9.03 13.01
CA GLY A 219 -12.96 -9.58 12.97
C GLY A 219 -14.06 -8.79 13.67
N GLY A 220 -13.79 -7.61 14.23
CA GLY A 220 -14.85 -6.75 14.78
C GLY A 220 -15.50 -5.82 13.73
N PRO A 221 -16.73 -5.33 13.97
CA PRO A 221 -17.35 -4.33 13.09
C PRO A 221 -16.50 -3.06 13.07
N LEU A 222 -16.31 -2.51 11.87
CA LEU A 222 -15.60 -1.25 11.65
C LEU A 222 -16.41 -0.13 12.31
N GLN A 223 -15.96 0.36 13.47
CA GLN A 223 -16.59 1.53 14.09
C GLN A 223 -16.19 2.80 13.35
N HIS A 224 -17.10 3.78 13.30
CA HIS A 224 -16.94 5.08 12.65
C HIS A 224 -15.61 5.73 13.02
N GLY A 225 -14.71 5.92 12.06
CA GLY A 225 -13.46 6.59 12.36
C GLY A 225 -12.32 6.43 11.38
N TRP A 226 -12.51 5.76 10.26
CA TRP A 226 -11.49 5.63 9.24
C TRP A 226 -11.41 6.90 8.38
N TRP A 227 -10.69 7.89 8.85
CA TRP A 227 -10.45 9.13 8.15
C TRP A 227 -9.02 9.63 8.41
N LEU A 228 -8.59 10.62 7.62
CA LEU A 228 -7.21 11.08 7.61
C LEU A 228 -6.70 11.62 8.97
N GLY A 229 -7.56 12.19 9.80
CA GLY A 229 -7.13 12.87 11.04
C GLY A 229 -6.22 12.01 11.92
N PRO A 230 -6.66 10.82 12.38
CA PRO A 230 -5.83 9.95 13.22
C PRO A 230 -4.56 9.43 12.55
N GLU A 231 -4.51 9.39 11.21
CA GLU A 231 -3.40 8.84 10.45
C GLU A 231 -2.48 9.94 9.86
N LEU A 232 -2.87 11.22 9.97
CA LEU A 232 -2.15 12.35 9.35
C LEU A 232 -0.69 12.45 9.81
N ALA A 233 -0.40 12.15 11.08
CA ALA A 233 0.95 12.21 11.62
C ALA A 233 1.94 11.35 10.84
N PHE A 234 1.52 10.17 10.35
CA PHE A 234 2.37 9.27 9.58
C PHE A 234 2.75 9.84 8.21
N PHE A 235 1.80 10.47 7.52
CA PHE A 235 2.08 11.17 6.26
C PHE A 235 3.03 12.36 6.49
N LEU A 236 2.85 13.12 7.55
CA LEU A 236 3.72 14.26 7.90
C LEU A 236 5.15 13.82 8.22
N ILE A 237 5.36 12.66 8.84
CA ILE A 237 6.69 12.05 8.98
C ILE A 237 7.35 11.87 7.60
N GLY A 238 6.60 11.33 6.63
CA GLY A 238 7.08 11.20 5.26
C GLY A 238 7.46 12.54 4.63
N MET A 239 6.65 13.58 4.83
CA MET A 239 6.93 14.93 4.36
C MET A 239 8.21 15.51 5.00
N LEU A 240 8.42 15.30 6.30
CA LEU A 240 9.64 15.73 7.00
C LEU A 240 10.87 15.03 6.44
N VAL A 241 10.79 13.71 6.21
CA VAL A 241 11.87 12.94 5.59
C VAL A 241 12.14 13.44 4.15
N ALA A 242 11.11 13.80 3.38
CA ALA A 242 11.26 14.37 2.04
C ALA A 242 12.00 15.72 2.07
N ASP A 243 11.70 16.58 3.05
CA ASP A 243 12.43 17.83 3.24
C ASP A 243 13.92 17.56 3.52
N ILE A 244 14.23 16.69 4.48
CA ILE A 244 15.60 16.32 4.84
C ILE A 244 16.32 15.70 3.63
N ALA A 245 15.70 14.79 2.91
CA ALA A 245 16.27 14.13 1.74
C ALA A 245 16.52 15.09 0.58
N SER A 246 15.69 16.14 0.44
CA SER A 246 15.87 17.16 -0.59
C SER A 246 17.05 18.10 -0.33
N THR A 247 17.54 18.21 0.93
CA THR A 247 18.66 19.10 1.30
C THR A 247 20.04 18.48 1.17
N VAL A 248 20.11 17.17 1.18
CA VAL A 248 21.40 16.48 1.29
C VAL A 248 21.87 16.03 -0.08
N HIS A 249 22.82 16.76 -0.62
CA HIS A 249 23.46 16.50 -1.90
C HIS A 249 24.59 15.46 -1.81
N SER A 250 25.15 15.22 -0.63
CA SER A 250 26.29 14.33 -0.43
C SER A 250 25.91 13.04 0.26
N LYS A 251 26.18 11.92 -0.42
CA LYS A 251 26.27 10.61 0.23
C LYS A 251 27.53 10.65 1.08
N SER A 252 27.42 10.72 2.40
CA SER A 252 28.58 10.56 3.27
C SER A 252 29.31 9.28 2.87
N SER A 253 30.58 9.39 2.52
CA SER A 253 31.45 8.23 2.27
C SER A 253 31.94 7.61 3.58
N ASP A 254 31.70 8.28 4.69
CA ASP A 254 32.13 7.86 6.03
C ASP A 254 31.42 6.58 6.47
N LYS A 255 32.21 5.56 6.77
CA LYS A 255 31.73 4.25 7.23
C LYS A 255 31.05 4.34 8.59
N LEU A 256 31.58 5.18 9.51
CA LEU A 256 31.04 5.35 10.85
C LEU A 256 29.66 5.99 10.80
N VAL A 257 29.48 7.05 9.99
CA VAL A 257 28.18 7.69 9.79
C VAL A 257 27.16 6.72 9.19
N SER A 258 27.58 5.89 8.22
CA SER A 258 26.69 4.85 7.67
C SER A 258 26.30 3.82 8.71
N PHE A 259 27.23 3.36 9.55
CA PHE A 259 26.96 2.43 10.64
C PHE A 259 26.00 3.01 11.68
N CYS A 260 26.16 4.28 12.04
CA CYS A 260 25.19 4.95 12.94
C CYS A 260 23.76 4.93 12.36
N TRP A 261 23.61 5.06 11.03
CA TRP A 261 22.30 4.94 10.39
C TRP A 261 21.78 3.49 10.32
N ASP A 262 22.67 2.49 10.25
CA ASP A 262 22.27 1.09 10.39
C ASP A 262 21.70 0.83 11.79
N VAL A 263 22.40 1.29 12.83
CA VAL A 263 21.93 1.19 14.23
C VAL A 263 20.61 1.96 14.42
N ALA A 264 20.51 3.18 13.89
CA ALA A 264 19.30 3.98 13.98
C ALA A 264 18.10 3.30 13.29
N TRP A 265 18.32 2.62 12.15
CA TRP A 265 17.28 1.86 11.47
C TRP A 265 16.78 0.68 12.30
N VAL A 266 17.71 -0.09 12.89
CA VAL A 266 17.36 -1.20 13.80
C VAL A 266 16.62 -0.69 15.03
N ALA A 267 17.10 0.38 15.67
CA ALA A 267 16.44 1.02 16.80
C ALA A 267 15.04 1.50 16.42
N GLY A 268 14.89 2.09 15.22
CA GLY A 268 13.60 2.50 14.67
C GLY A 268 12.64 1.33 14.50
N LEU A 269 13.11 0.19 13.97
CA LEU A 269 12.32 -1.02 13.85
C LEU A 269 11.87 -1.57 15.21
N LEU A 270 12.79 -1.59 16.19
CA LEU A 270 12.46 -2.00 17.56
C LEU A 270 11.42 -1.07 18.20
N LEU A 271 11.51 0.24 17.98
CA LEU A 271 10.51 1.20 18.45
C LEU A 271 9.15 0.96 17.80
N VAL A 272 9.10 0.70 16.48
CA VAL A 272 7.86 0.33 15.78
C VAL A 272 7.27 -0.93 16.40
N LEU A 273 8.07 -1.96 16.61
CA LEU A 273 7.59 -3.21 17.20
C LEU A 273 7.18 -3.05 18.67
N SER A 274 7.85 -2.25 19.48
CA SER A 274 7.49 -2.01 20.88
C SER A 274 6.25 -1.12 21.05
N SER A 275 5.92 -0.32 20.04
CA SER A 275 4.82 0.66 20.11
C SER A 275 3.46 0.01 20.31
N TYR A 276 3.23 -1.19 19.79
CA TYR A 276 1.91 -1.85 19.78
C TYR A 276 1.32 -2.06 21.18
N ARG A 277 2.08 -2.65 22.09
CA ARG A 277 1.61 -2.86 23.48
C ARG A 277 1.29 -1.55 24.21
N MET A 278 1.86 -0.45 23.74
CA MET A 278 1.68 0.89 24.31
C MET A 278 0.60 1.70 23.56
N LEU A 279 0.27 1.36 22.32
CA LEU A 279 -0.67 2.10 21.47
C LEU A 279 -2.09 2.11 22.05
N GLU A 280 -2.51 1.00 22.64
CA GLU A 280 -3.85 0.83 23.20
C GLU A 280 -4.04 1.59 24.51
N HIS A 281 -2.95 1.99 25.19
CA HIS A 281 -3.01 2.48 26.56
C HIS A 281 -2.26 3.79 26.83
N SER A 282 -1.50 4.33 25.86
CA SER A 282 -0.71 5.53 26.13
C SER A 282 -0.28 6.32 24.89
N ALA A 283 -0.14 7.64 25.07
CA ALA A 283 0.49 8.53 24.08
C ALA A 283 1.95 8.16 23.77
N ALA A 284 2.63 7.45 24.69
CA ALA A 284 4.01 6.96 24.48
C ALA A 284 4.08 5.97 23.33
N GLY A 285 3.06 5.13 23.10
CA GLY A 285 3.00 4.21 21.98
C GLY A 285 2.99 4.93 20.63
N ILE A 286 2.15 5.95 20.48
CA ILE A 286 2.13 6.78 19.26
C ILE A 286 3.48 7.47 19.05
N THR A 287 4.07 8.02 20.12
CA THR A 287 5.38 8.68 20.03
C THR A 287 6.47 7.69 19.59
N ALA A 288 6.50 6.49 20.17
CA ALA A 288 7.46 5.45 19.79
C ALA A 288 7.28 5.05 18.32
N LEU A 289 6.04 4.91 17.84
CA LEU A 289 5.74 4.59 16.46
C LEU A 289 6.20 5.70 15.50
N LEU A 290 5.92 6.96 15.81
CA LEU A 290 6.31 8.10 14.97
C LEU A 290 7.83 8.24 14.89
N VAL A 291 8.53 8.15 16.03
CA VAL A 291 10.01 8.19 16.07
C VAL A 291 10.58 6.96 15.34
N GLY A 292 10.02 5.78 15.57
CA GLY A 292 10.43 4.55 14.90
C GLY A 292 10.32 4.64 13.38
N LEU A 293 9.17 5.08 12.87
CA LEU A 293 8.95 5.27 11.43
C LEU A 293 9.89 6.33 10.83
N PHE A 294 10.13 7.43 11.54
CA PHE A 294 11.10 8.45 11.12
C PHE A 294 12.50 7.86 10.97
N LEU A 295 12.97 7.10 11.96
CA LEU A 295 14.30 6.46 11.95
C LEU A 295 14.39 5.39 10.85
N VAL A 296 13.37 4.56 10.67
CA VAL A 296 13.30 3.55 9.59
C VAL A 296 13.36 4.22 8.22
N MET A 297 12.56 5.25 7.97
CA MET A 297 12.55 5.97 6.70
C MET A 297 13.89 6.64 6.41
N LEU A 298 14.43 7.35 7.38
CA LEU A 298 15.67 8.11 7.21
C LEU A 298 16.89 7.18 7.13
N GLY A 299 16.93 6.13 7.95
CA GLY A 299 17.97 5.08 7.90
C GLY A 299 17.97 4.36 6.57
N THR A 300 16.79 4.05 5.98
CA THR A 300 16.69 3.46 4.63
C THR A 300 17.38 4.32 3.57
N LEU A 301 17.32 5.64 3.68
CA LEU A 301 17.93 6.55 2.72
C LEU A 301 19.44 6.81 2.98
N ARG A 302 19.86 6.69 4.24
CA ARG A 302 21.20 7.10 4.69
C ARG A 302 22.17 5.97 4.92
N SER A 303 21.71 4.81 5.38
CA SER A 303 22.51 3.61 5.56
C SER A 303 22.99 3.06 4.20
N LYS A 304 24.22 2.61 4.14
CA LYS A 304 24.73 1.90 2.94
C LYS A 304 24.24 0.46 2.90
N TRP A 305 24.24 -0.22 4.05
CA TRP A 305 23.87 -1.62 4.15
C TRP A 305 22.37 -1.82 3.95
N VAL A 306 21.52 -1.12 4.71
CA VAL A 306 20.05 -1.22 4.60
C VAL A 306 19.60 -0.83 3.20
N ARG A 307 20.08 0.32 2.68
CA ARG A 307 19.76 0.74 1.32
C ARG A 307 20.19 -0.28 0.28
N GLY A 308 21.40 -0.85 0.41
CA GLY A 308 21.91 -1.87 -0.49
C GLY A 308 21.09 -3.17 -0.43
N ALA A 309 20.62 -3.57 0.76
CA ALA A 309 19.76 -4.73 0.94
C ALA A 309 18.37 -4.52 0.33
N LEU A 310 17.74 -3.38 0.60
CA LEU A 310 16.39 -3.05 0.12
C LEU A 310 16.35 -2.75 -1.38
N ALA A 311 17.44 -2.24 -1.95
CA ALA A 311 17.54 -2.00 -3.39
C ALA A 311 17.82 -3.27 -4.23
N ARG A 312 17.94 -4.45 -3.60
CA ARG A 312 18.10 -5.72 -4.32
C ARG A 312 16.87 -6.04 -5.19
N PRO A 313 17.05 -6.84 -6.24
CA PRO A 313 15.96 -7.13 -7.21
C PRO A 313 14.68 -7.67 -6.58
N ILE A 314 14.77 -8.62 -5.63
CA ILE A 314 13.57 -9.24 -5.01
C ILE A 314 12.77 -8.23 -4.18
N PRO A 315 13.35 -7.52 -3.18
CA PRO A 315 12.62 -6.49 -2.45
C PRO A 315 12.04 -5.41 -3.36
N SER A 316 12.83 -4.93 -4.32
CA SER A 316 12.39 -3.89 -5.26
C SER A 316 11.23 -4.36 -6.16
N MET A 317 11.23 -5.62 -6.58
CA MET A 317 10.17 -6.23 -7.39
C MET A 317 8.87 -6.37 -6.59
N VAL A 318 8.94 -6.97 -5.40
CA VAL A 318 7.76 -7.14 -4.51
C VAL A 318 7.17 -5.78 -4.13
N GLY A 319 8.01 -4.83 -3.72
CA GLY A 319 7.54 -3.49 -3.36
C GLY A 319 7.06 -2.67 -4.56
N GLY A 320 7.58 -2.94 -5.75
CA GLY A 320 7.09 -2.36 -7.00
C GLY A 320 5.66 -2.79 -7.33
N ALA A 321 5.27 -4.01 -6.95
CA ALA A 321 3.96 -4.61 -7.14
C ALA A 321 3.06 -4.53 -5.88
N CYS A 322 3.48 -3.79 -4.85
CA CYS A 322 2.82 -3.76 -3.54
C CYS A 322 1.34 -3.39 -3.63
N TYR A 323 0.94 -2.54 -4.57
CA TYR A 323 -0.44 -2.12 -4.73
C TYR A 323 -1.33 -3.27 -5.23
N THR A 324 -0.89 -4.02 -6.24
CA THR A 324 -1.58 -5.24 -6.69
C THR A 324 -1.70 -6.26 -5.56
N ILE A 325 -0.60 -6.52 -4.83
CA ILE A 325 -0.61 -7.47 -3.72
C ILE A 325 -1.59 -7.00 -2.64
N TYR A 326 -1.56 -5.70 -2.30
CA TYR A 326 -2.45 -5.12 -1.29
C TYR A 326 -3.93 -5.24 -1.66
N LEU A 327 -4.28 -4.94 -2.90
CA LEU A 327 -5.67 -5.00 -3.35
C LEU A 327 -6.24 -6.43 -3.35
N PHE A 328 -5.46 -7.41 -3.72
CA PHE A 328 -5.98 -8.74 -4.04
C PHE A 328 -5.68 -9.84 -3.02
N HIS A 329 -4.84 -9.61 -1.98
CA HIS A 329 -4.46 -10.67 -1.04
C HIS A 329 -5.60 -11.25 -0.18
N PRO A 330 -6.67 -10.50 0.22
CA PRO A 330 -7.66 -11.04 1.16
C PRO A 330 -8.35 -12.30 0.68
N LEU A 331 -8.87 -12.32 -0.55
CA LEU A 331 -9.61 -13.47 -1.06
C LEU A 331 -8.75 -14.73 -1.25
N PRO A 332 -7.56 -14.67 -1.90
CA PRO A 332 -6.67 -15.84 -1.96
C PRO A 332 -6.26 -16.35 -0.57
N LEU A 333 -6.00 -15.46 0.39
CA LEU A 333 -5.70 -15.86 1.77
C LEU A 333 -6.88 -16.59 2.42
N ALA A 334 -8.10 -16.08 2.26
CA ALA A 334 -9.30 -16.72 2.80
C ALA A 334 -9.55 -18.09 2.14
N PHE A 335 -9.40 -18.19 0.82
CA PHE A 335 -9.57 -19.44 0.09
C PHE A 335 -8.51 -20.48 0.45
N CYS A 336 -7.23 -20.14 0.36
CA CYS A 336 -6.13 -21.04 0.73
C CYS A 336 -6.18 -21.38 2.22
N GLY A 337 -6.53 -20.40 3.07
CA GLY A 337 -6.69 -20.61 4.50
C GLY A 337 -7.77 -21.65 4.83
N LYS A 338 -8.92 -21.59 4.14
CA LYS A 338 -9.98 -22.59 4.30
C LYS A 338 -9.51 -24.00 3.90
N LEU A 339 -8.72 -24.12 2.83
CA LEU A 339 -8.17 -25.41 2.37
C LEU A 339 -7.11 -25.97 3.33
N LEU A 340 -6.28 -25.09 3.90
CA LEU A 340 -5.17 -25.49 4.77
C LEU A 340 -5.56 -25.57 6.26
N LEU A 341 -6.72 -25.07 6.65
CA LEU A 341 -7.20 -25.08 8.04
C LEU A 341 -7.19 -26.48 8.69
N PRO A 342 -7.54 -27.58 7.98
CA PRO A 342 -7.46 -28.93 8.56
C PRO A 342 -6.03 -29.38 8.91
N LEU A 343 -5.00 -28.75 8.35
CA LEU A 343 -3.59 -29.04 8.63
C LEU A 343 -3.09 -28.34 9.89
N THR A 344 -3.88 -27.41 10.44
CA THR A 344 -3.57 -26.68 11.67
C THR A 344 -4.23 -27.38 12.85
N GLY A 345 -3.53 -27.40 13.97
CA GLY A 345 -3.94 -28.19 15.10
C GLY A 345 -3.69 -27.51 16.44
N ASN A 346 -2.87 -28.13 17.28
CA ASN A 346 -2.79 -27.78 18.69
C ASN A 346 -1.59 -26.92 19.08
N ARG A 347 -0.77 -26.48 18.12
CA ARG A 347 0.47 -25.73 18.39
C ARG A 347 0.52 -24.48 17.54
N TYR A 348 0.19 -23.36 18.14
CA TYR A 348 0.14 -22.05 17.49
C TYR A 348 1.42 -21.74 16.67
N GLY A 349 2.60 -21.84 17.30
CA GLY A 349 3.87 -21.49 16.63
C GLY A 349 4.16 -22.34 15.40
N TRP A 350 3.92 -23.64 15.45
CA TRP A 350 4.10 -24.55 14.32
C TRP A 350 3.10 -24.26 13.20
N ASP A 351 1.83 -24.00 13.54
CA ASP A 351 0.81 -23.64 12.55
C ASP A 351 1.17 -22.35 11.83
N MET A 352 1.72 -21.36 12.56
CA MET A 352 2.18 -20.11 11.96
C MET A 352 3.41 -20.33 11.07
N LEU A 353 4.42 -21.04 11.55
CA LEU A 353 5.68 -21.24 10.82
C LEU A 353 5.52 -22.15 9.59
N LEU A 354 4.73 -23.22 9.70
CA LEU A 354 4.64 -24.25 8.65
C LEU A 354 3.43 -24.03 7.71
N VAL A 355 2.42 -23.30 8.11
CA VAL A 355 1.20 -23.11 7.31
C VAL A 355 0.96 -21.64 6.98
N ALA A 356 0.80 -20.79 7.99
CA ALA A 356 0.40 -19.40 7.76
C ALA A 356 1.46 -18.58 6.99
N ILE A 357 2.71 -18.64 7.40
CA ILE A 357 3.80 -17.89 6.76
C ILE A 357 4.06 -18.40 5.33
N PRO A 358 4.24 -19.71 5.07
CA PRO A 358 4.39 -20.21 3.71
C PRO A 358 3.21 -19.88 2.80
N MET A 359 1.96 -19.96 3.32
CA MET A 359 0.77 -19.55 2.59
C MET A 359 0.81 -18.05 2.21
N GLY A 360 1.13 -17.17 3.16
CA GLY A 360 1.25 -15.74 2.92
C GLY A 360 2.31 -15.40 1.86
N ILE A 361 3.46 -16.10 1.91
CA ILE A 361 4.52 -15.96 0.90
C ILE A 361 4.03 -16.47 -0.47
N ALA A 362 3.39 -17.64 -0.53
CA ALA A 362 2.88 -18.22 -1.78
C ALA A 362 1.82 -17.31 -2.43
N VAL A 363 0.90 -16.75 -1.64
CA VAL A 363 -0.08 -15.76 -2.11
C VAL A 363 0.62 -14.51 -2.64
N THR A 364 1.62 -13.99 -1.93
CA THR A 364 2.41 -12.83 -2.38
C THR A 364 3.07 -13.10 -3.74
N VAL A 365 3.71 -14.26 -3.90
CA VAL A 365 4.36 -14.66 -5.16
C VAL A 365 3.34 -14.80 -6.29
N SER A 366 2.18 -15.41 -6.03
CA SER A 366 1.12 -15.56 -7.02
C SER A 366 0.57 -14.21 -7.48
N LEU A 367 0.36 -13.28 -6.56
CA LEU A 367 -0.13 -11.93 -6.87
C LEU A 367 0.94 -11.07 -7.59
N LEU A 368 2.22 -11.34 -7.36
CA LEU A 368 3.29 -10.71 -8.13
C LEU A 368 3.18 -11.04 -9.63
N LEU A 369 2.70 -12.24 -9.98
CA LEU A 369 2.45 -12.62 -11.39
C LEU A 369 1.23 -11.88 -11.98
N LEU A 370 0.32 -11.38 -11.14
CA LEU A 370 -0.83 -10.58 -11.56
C LEU A 370 -0.46 -9.11 -11.86
N PHE A 371 0.62 -8.60 -11.25
CA PHE A 371 1.09 -7.21 -11.40
C PHE A 371 1.22 -6.73 -12.85
N PRO A 372 1.81 -7.51 -13.80
CA PRO A 372 1.93 -7.10 -15.21
C PRO A 372 0.58 -6.84 -15.91
N LEU A 373 -0.50 -7.44 -15.41
CA LEU A 373 -1.84 -7.35 -16.00
C LEU A 373 -2.68 -6.25 -15.37
N VAL A 374 -2.56 -6.05 -14.05
CA VAL A 374 -3.47 -5.20 -13.27
C VAL A 374 -2.90 -3.81 -13.00
N GLU A 375 -1.61 -3.68 -12.68
CA GLU A 375 -1.05 -2.40 -12.24
C GLU A 375 -0.07 -1.82 -13.28
N ARG A 376 0.83 -2.64 -13.81
CA ARG A 376 1.91 -2.19 -14.68
C ARG A 376 1.46 -1.42 -15.91
N PRO A 377 0.37 -1.78 -16.61
CA PRO A 377 -0.11 -1.04 -17.79
C PRO A 377 -0.45 0.42 -17.46
N PHE A 378 -0.99 0.67 -16.27
CA PHE A 378 -1.45 1.98 -15.83
C PHE A 378 -0.32 2.85 -15.23
N MET A 379 0.90 2.33 -15.12
CA MET A 379 2.08 3.11 -14.73
C MET A 379 2.57 4.04 -15.85
N ASN A 380 2.24 3.76 -17.11
CA ASN A 380 2.48 4.67 -18.22
C ASN A 380 1.42 5.79 -18.20
N ARG A 381 1.84 7.05 -18.02
CA ARG A 381 0.91 8.20 -18.00
C ARG A 381 0.11 8.39 -19.30
N HIS A 382 0.56 7.81 -20.40
CA HIS A 382 -0.06 7.92 -21.72
C HIS A 382 -1.00 6.77 -22.04
N TRP A 383 -1.18 5.81 -21.14
CA TRP A 383 -2.04 4.66 -21.36
C TRP A 383 -3.48 5.02 -21.83
N PRO A 384 -4.14 6.12 -21.36
CA PRO A 384 -5.48 6.44 -21.84
C PRO A 384 -5.46 6.79 -23.34
N GLN A 385 -4.42 7.52 -23.80
CA GLN A 385 -4.25 7.88 -25.20
C GLN A 385 -3.92 6.66 -26.06
N GLU A 386 -3.02 5.80 -25.58
CA GLU A 386 -2.66 4.53 -26.24
C GLU A 386 -3.88 3.60 -26.36
N LEU A 387 -4.72 3.52 -25.34
CA LEU A 387 -5.97 2.75 -25.37
C LEU A 387 -6.94 3.28 -26.41
N VAL A 388 -7.15 4.61 -26.47
CA VAL A 388 -8.03 5.24 -27.46
C VAL A 388 -7.51 4.98 -28.89
N LEU A 389 -6.20 5.08 -29.11
CA LEU A 389 -5.59 4.77 -30.41
C LEU A 389 -5.78 3.31 -30.78
N ALA A 390 -5.51 2.38 -29.84
CA ALA A 390 -5.70 0.93 -30.07
C ALA A 390 -7.17 0.57 -30.39
N ILE A 391 -8.12 1.21 -29.70
CA ILE A 391 -9.56 1.02 -29.99
C ILE A 391 -9.89 1.56 -31.39
N ARG A 392 -9.40 2.75 -31.76
CA ARG A 392 -9.60 3.34 -33.08
C ARG A 392 -9.02 2.47 -34.19
N GLU A 393 -7.80 1.99 -34.04
CA GLU A 393 -7.15 1.12 -35.02
C GLU A 393 -7.89 -0.21 -35.19
N ARG A 394 -8.35 -0.83 -34.09
CA ARG A 394 -9.16 -2.06 -34.12
C ARG A 394 -10.54 -1.81 -34.75
N ALA A 395 -11.16 -0.67 -34.46
CA ALA A 395 -12.44 -0.29 -35.07
C ALA A 395 -12.26 -0.05 -36.56
N LEU A 396 -11.24 0.74 -36.95
CA LEU A 396 -10.90 1.01 -38.34
C LEU A 396 -10.55 -0.28 -39.10
N GLY A 397 -9.75 -1.16 -38.50
CA GLY A 397 -9.40 -2.46 -39.08
C GLY A 397 -10.61 -3.41 -39.24
N ARG A 398 -11.63 -3.31 -38.35
CA ARG A 398 -12.91 -4.02 -38.53
C ARG A 398 -13.74 -3.43 -39.68
N VAL A 399 -13.84 -2.11 -39.77
CA VAL A 399 -14.55 -1.42 -40.84
C VAL A 399 -13.92 -1.73 -42.20
N ILE A 400 -12.58 -1.67 -42.30
CA ILE A 400 -11.86 -1.99 -43.55
C ILE A 400 -12.10 -3.45 -43.95
N ARG A 401 -12.12 -4.40 -43.02
CA ARG A 401 -12.42 -5.82 -43.30
C ARG A 401 -13.87 -6.03 -43.72
N LEU A 402 -14.83 -5.32 -43.12
CA LEU A 402 -16.22 -5.35 -43.54
C LEU A 402 -16.43 -4.81 -44.96
N ILE A 403 -15.75 -3.69 -45.25
CA ILE A 403 -15.78 -3.11 -46.60
C ILE A 403 -15.16 -4.05 -47.64
N ARG A 404 -14.01 -4.65 -47.36
CA ARG A 404 -13.38 -5.64 -48.25
C ARG A 404 -14.18 -6.93 -48.38
N GLY A 405 -14.87 -7.38 -47.32
CA GLY A 405 -15.75 -8.52 -47.37
C GLY A 405 -17.05 -8.27 -48.20
N GLN A 406 -17.54 -7.05 -48.20
CA GLN A 406 -18.66 -6.65 -49.09
C GLN A 406 -18.22 -6.61 -50.55
N ASP A 407 -17.01 -6.15 -50.85
CA ASP A 407 -16.46 -6.18 -52.21
C ASP A 407 -16.27 -7.58 -52.74
N GLN A 408 -15.86 -8.54 -51.89
CA GLN A 408 -15.76 -9.95 -52.29
C GLN A 408 -17.16 -10.61 -52.52
N ALA A 409 -18.16 -10.21 -51.76
CA ALA A 409 -19.54 -10.70 -51.93
C ALA A 409 -20.20 -10.15 -53.21
N ILE A 410 -19.79 -8.95 -53.66
CA ILE A 410 -20.26 -8.34 -54.93
C ILE A 410 -19.49 -8.97 -56.12
N ALA A 411 -18.18 -9.22 -56.00
CA ALA A 411 -17.36 -9.79 -57.06
C ALA A 411 -17.72 -11.27 -57.38
N ASN A 412 -18.28 -11.99 -56.40
CA ASN A 412 -18.69 -13.40 -56.55
C ASN A 412 -20.17 -13.61 -56.93
N ARG A 413 -20.90 -12.59 -57.38
CA ARG A 413 -22.23 -12.82 -57.99
C ARG A 413 -22.06 -13.42 -59.36
N PRO A 414 -22.58 -14.61 -59.63
CA PRO A 414 -22.51 -15.20 -60.99
C PRO A 414 -23.25 -14.27 -61.94
N THR A 415 -22.58 -13.83 -62.98
CA THR A 415 -23.22 -13.15 -64.11
C THR A 415 -24.26 -14.07 -64.68
N ALA A 416 -25.51 -13.77 -64.47
CA ALA A 416 -26.62 -14.47 -65.12
C ALA A 416 -26.44 -14.30 -66.63
N SER A 417 -26.09 -15.40 -67.29
CA SER A 417 -26.08 -15.51 -68.75
C SER A 417 -27.49 -15.32 -69.31
N ARG A 418 -27.60 -14.34 -70.14
CA ARG A 418 -28.70 -14.30 -71.10
C ARG A 418 -28.23 -14.91 -72.42
#